data_17542fd7e420d002650a50ed8f4cdd18
#
_entry.id   17542fd7e420d002650a50ed8f4cdd18
#
_cell.length_a   1.000
_cell.length_b   1.000
_cell.length_c   1.000
_cell.angle_alpha   90.00
_cell.angle_beta   90.00
_cell.angle_gamma   90.00
#
_symmetry.space_group_name_H-M   'P 1'
#
loop_
_entity.id
_entity.type
_entity.pdbx_description
1 polymer ?
#
loop_
_entity_poly.entity_id
_entity_poly.type
_entity_poly.pdbx_seq_one_letter_code
_entity_poly.pdbx_strand_id
1 'polypeptide(L)'
;VNMDGYTDLALLNSMGASDGFASYYVYDPAAGEFVYHPELERLSFYRAQFYPRNRYVLNYLHDSAATGIWELYQWQLDGAFRLIAEASIQFTDDVNSGELIAKAGPVQNGVVRLTYTGEPFDYEDEPRWQLEYAKLMELLFDGADPGESVELGMTK
;
A
#
# COMPACT_ATOMS: atom_id res chain seq x y z
N VAL A 1 11.95 -5.65 -6.01
CA VAL A 1 11.22 -4.89 -4.99
C VAL A 1 11.63 -3.41 -5.02
N ASN A 2 12.93 -3.12 -5.06
CA ASN A 2 13.44 -1.73 -5.16
C ASN A 2 13.41 -1.15 -6.58
N MET A 3 13.02 -1.95 -7.59
CA MET A 3 12.82 -1.57 -8.99
C MET A 3 14.10 -1.06 -9.69
N ASP A 4 15.25 -1.58 -9.31
CA ASP A 4 16.57 -1.25 -9.91
C ASP A 4 16.95 -2.11 -11.10
N GLY A 5 16.11 -3.06 -11.48
CA GLY A 5 16.27 -3.98 -12.60
C GLY A 5 16.95 -5.31 -12.25
N TYR A 6 17.35 -5.50 -11.00
CA TYR A 6 17.83 -6.80 -10.51
C TYR A 6 16.68 -7.61 -9.88
N THR A 7 16.86 -8.92 -9.84
CA THR A 7 15.89 -9.82 -9.20
C THR A 7 16.11 -9.84 -7.70
N ASP A 8 15.08 -9.46 -6.96
CA ASP A 8 15.02 -9.55 -5.52
C ASP A 8 14.36 -10.85 -5.06
N LEU A 9 14.47 -11.18 -3.77
CA LEU A 9 13.85 -12.37 -3.18
C LEU A 9 12.80 -11.96 -2.15
N ALA A 10 11.67 -12.68 -2.16
CA ALA A 10 10.66 -12.62 -1.11
C ALA A 10 10.41 -14.05 -0.60
N LEU A 11 10.66 -14.27 0.68
CA LEU A 11 10.44 -15.55 1.35
C LEU A 11 9.17 -15.43 2.19
N LEU A 12 8.13 -16.16 1.77
CA LEU A 12 6.84 -16.14 2.46
C LEU A 12 6.98 -16.73 3.87
N ASN A 13 6.67 -15.95 4.90
CA ASN A 13 6.80 -16.35 6.31
C ASN A 13 5.47 -16.86 6.88
N SER A 14 4.37 -16.19 6.50
CA SER A 14 3.05 -16.53 7.01
C SER A 14 1.96 -16.24 5.98
N MET A 15 0.89 -17.01 6.05
CA MET A 15 -0.31 -16.82 5.25
C MET A 15 -1.49 -16.69 6.20
N GLY A 16 -2.16 -15.55 6.13
CA GLY A 16 -3.48 -15.34 6.75
C GLY A 16 -4.60 -15.59 5.75
N ALA A 17 -5.84 -15.43 6.19
CA ALA A 17 -7.02 -15.55 5.32
C ALA A 17 -7.07 -14.43 4.26
N SER A 18 -6.52 -13.26 4.55
CA SER A 18 -6.59 -12.06 3.71
C SER A 18 -5.23 -11.59 3.23
N ASP A 19 -4.17 -11.80 4.00
CA ASP A 19 -2.84 -11.28 3.75
C ASP A 19 -1.77 -12.35 3.95
N GLY A 20 -0.69 -12.25 3.17
CA GLY A 20 0.54 -12.99 3.37
C GLY A 20 1.66 -12.01 3.68
N PHE A 21 2.60 -12.42 4.53
CA PHE A 21 3.77 -11.61 4.87
C PHE A 21 5.05 -12.37 4.54
N ALA A 22 6.05 -11.64 4.07
CA ALA A 22 7.31 -12.22 3.60
C ALA A 22 8.52 -11.46 4.15
N SER A 23 9.65 -12.14 4.27
CA SER A 23 10.95 -11.50 4.44
C SER A 23 11.50 -11.15 3.07
N TYR A 24 11.93 -9.91 2.90
CA TYR A 24 12.42 -9.38 1.63
C TYR A 24 13.94 -9.21 1.66
N TYR A 25 14.56 -9.65 0.59
CA TYR A 25 16.00 -9.52 0.37
C TYR A 25 16.23 -8.86 -0.98
N VAL A 26 16.82 -7.67 -0.93
CA VAL A 26 17.14 -6.87 -2.11
C VAL A 26 18.57 -7.19 -2.55
N TYR A 27 18.76 -7.42 -3.84
CA TYR A 27 20.09 -7.72 -4.38
C TYR A 27 20.93 -6.43 -4.44
N ASP A 28 22.10 -6.46 -3.80
CA ASP A 28 23.12 -5.41 -3.93
C ASP A 28 24.16 -5.80 -5.00
N PRO A 29 24.12 -5.21 -6.21
CA PRO A 29 25.05 -5.56 -7.27
C PRO A 29 26.51 -5.15 -6.98
N ALA A 30 26.73 -4.19 -6.08
CA ALA A 30 28.09 -3.77 -5.70
C ALA A 30 28.75 -4.77 -4.75
N ALA A 31 27.98 -5.34 -3.83
CA ALA A 31 28.44 -6.38 -2.91
C ALA A 31 28.29 -7.79 -3.51
N GLY A 32 27.40 -7.99 -4.50
CA GLY A 32 27.09 -9.28 -5.08
C GLY A 32 26.29 -10.18 -4.16
N GLU A 33 25.50 -9.62 -3.25
CA GLU A 33 24.76 -10.35 -2.24
C GLU A 33 23.33 -9.83 -2.06
N PHE A 34 22.49 -10.62 -1.39
CA PHE A 34 21.13 -10.25 -1.01
C PHE A 34 21.14 -9.64 0.39
N VAL A 35 20.63 -8.42 0.52
CA VAL A 35 20.54 -7.67 1.77
C VAL A 35 19.10 -7.74 2.29
N TYR A 36 18.93 -8.18 3.53
CA TYR A 36 17.63 -8.23 4.19
C TYR A 36 17.10 -6.83 4.52
N HIS A 37 15.82 -6.59 4.21
CA HIS A 37 15.12 -5.33 4.42
C HIS A 37 13.89 -5.50 5.33
N PRO A 38 14.03 -5.36 6.65
CA PRO A 38 12.93 -5.57 7.60
C PRO A 38 11.76 -4.60 7.41
N GLU A 39 12.00 -3.39 6.88
CA GLU A 39 10.97 -2.40 6.61
C GLU A 39 9.96 -2.84 5.53
N LEU A 40 10.33 -3.82 4.70
CA LEU A 40 9.44 -4.36 3.67
C LEU A 40 8.51 -5.46 4.21
N GLU A 41 8.74 -6.01 5.41
CA GLU A 41 7.94 -7.10 5.97
C GLU A 41 6.48 -6.72 6.24
N ARG A 42 6.18 -5.43 6.30
CA ARG A 42 4.81 -4.93 6.44
C ARG A 42 4.00 -4.96 5.14
N LEU A 43 4.65 -5.19 4.00
CA LEU A 43 3.95 -5.28 2.73
C LEU A 43 3.13 -6.58 2.67
N SER A 44 1.87 -6.46 2.26
CA SER A 44 1.06 -7.63 1.92
C SER A 44 1.64 -8.32 0.69
N PHE A 45 2.05 -9.57 0.82
CA PHE A 45 2.66 -10.33 -0.25
C PHE A 45 1.76 -10.48 -1.48
N TYR A 46 0.43 -10.54 -1.27
CA TYR A 46 -0.53 -10.76 -2.35
C TYR A 46 -1.12 -9.47 -2.93
N ARG A 47 -0.96 -8.33 -2.23
CA ARG A 47 -1.70 -7.11 -2.56
C ARG A 47 -0.83 -5.89 -2.81
N ALA A 48 0.48 -6.01 -2.55
CA ALA A 48 1.41 -4.95 -2.87
C ALA A 48 1.58 -4.81 -4.38
N GLN A 49 1.39 -3.60 -4.89
CA GLN A 49 1.55 -3.23 -6.29
C GLN A 49 2.77 -2.33 -6.44
N PHE A 50 3.63 -2.64 -7.39
CA PHE A 50 4.88 -1.93 -7.63
C PHE A 50 4.74 -1.09 -8.89
N TYR A 51 5.11 0.20 -8.81
CA TYR A 51 5.07 1.17 -9.91
C TYR A 51 6.49 1.65 -10.24
N PRO A 52 7.19 0.98 -11.16
CA PRO A 52 8.62 1.22 -11.42
C PRO A 52 8.92 2.64 -11.87
N ARG A 53 8.01 3.27 -12.64
CA ARG A 53 8.20 4.61 -13.20
C ARG A 53 8.48 5.67 -12.14
N ASN A 54 7.76 5.63 -11.01
CA ASN A 54 7.85 6.61 -9.94
C ASN A 54 8.45 6.01 -8.66
N ARG A 55 8.86 4.73 -8.71
CA ARG A 55 9.40 3.97 -7.58
C ARG A 55 8.43 3.88 -6.41
N TYR A 56 7.12 3.82 -6.71
CA TYR A 56 6.07 3.68 -5.72
C TYR A 56 5.77 2.20 -5.43
N VAL A 57 5.36 1.95 -4.20
CA VAL A 57 4.75 0.68 -3.76
C VAL A 57 3.44 1.01 -3.07
N LEU A 58 2.34 0.60 -3.67
CA LEU A 58 1.01 0.68 -3.05
C LEU A 58 0.74 -0.62 -2.33
N ASN A 59 0.59 -0.55 -1.02
CA ASN A 59 0.26 -1.66 -0.16
C ASN A 59 -1.18 -1.56 0.30
N TYR A 60 -1.94 -2.65 0.25
CA TYR A 60 -3.27 -2.71 0.84
C TYR A 60 -3.26 -3.69 2.01
N LEU A 61 -3.74 -3.24 3.15
CA LEU A 61 -3.90 -4.03 4.37
C LEU A 61 -5.39 -4.13 4.71
N HIS A 62 -5.85 -5.34 4.94
CA HIS A 62 -7.14 -5.61 5.54
C HIS A 62 -6.97 -5.66 7.07
N ASP A 63 -6.91 -4.48 7.68
CA ASP A 63 -6.58 -4.33 9.11
C ASP A 63 -7.61 -5.01 10.03
N SER A 64 -8.90 -4.93 9.64
CA SER A 64 -10.00 -5.59 10.34
C SER A 64 -11.18 -5.80 9.40
N ALA A 65 -12.23 -6.50 9.87
CA ALA A 65 -13.50 -6.59 9.13
C ALA A 65 -14.14 -5.19 8.89
N ALA A 66 -13.69 -4.18 9.63
CA ALA A 66 -14.24 -2.82 9.59
C ALA A 66 -13.31 -1.79 8.91
N THR A 67 -12.06 -2.14 8.56
CA THR A 67 -11.07 -1.16 8.10
C THR A 67 -10.18 -1.72 7.00
N GLY A 68 -10.19 -1.05 5.85
CA GLY A 68 -9.22 -1.23 4.78
C GLY A 68 -8.25 -0.04 4.74
N ILE A 69 -6.95 -0.30 4.63
CA ILE A 69 -5.90 0.71 4.62
C ILE A 69 -5.06 0.56 3.36
N TRP A 70 -4.84 1.65 2.66
CA TRP A 70 -3.89 1.77 1.55
C TRP A 70 -2.71 2.63 2.01
N GLU A 71 -1.52 2.06 1.95
CA GLU A 71 -0.26 2.74 2.28
C GLU A 71 0.53 2.94 0.98
N LEU A 72 0.88 4.17 0.65
CA LEU A 72 1.77 4.48 -0.46
C LEU A 72 3.18 4.72 0.04
N TYR A 73 4.08 3.86 -0.38
CA TYR A 73 5.52 3.97 -0.13
C TYR A 73 6.25 4.46 -1.36
N GLN A 74 7.43 5.01 -1.14
CA GLN A 74 8.37 5.37 -2.20
C GLN A 74 9.81 5.01 -1.83
N TRP A 75 10.49 4.37 -2.77
CA TRP A 75 11.94 4.26 -2.74
C TRP A 75 12.57 5.60 -3.08
N GLN A 76 13.29 6.18 -2.13
CA GLN A 76 13.99 7.44 -2.30
C GLN A 76 15.31 7.23 -3.06
N LEU A 77 15.90 8.32 -3.57
CA LEU A 77 17.19 8.28 -4.25
C LEU A 77 18.35 7.90 -3.33
N ASP A 78 18.19 8.12 -2.03
CA ASP A 78 19.15 7.72 -0.99
C ASP A 78 19.03 6.26 -0.57
N GLY A 79 18.15 5.49 -1.23
CA GLY A 79 17.87 4.09 -0.93
C GLY A 79 16.89 3.85 0.23
N ALA A 80 16.35 4.90 0.85
CA ALA A 80 15.38 4.75 1.91
C ALA A 80 13.99 4.39 1.36
N PHE A 81 13.31 3.45 2.03
CA PHE A 81 11.92 3.09 1.76
C PHE A 81 11.00 3.84 2.72
N ARG A 82 10.17 4.75 2.24
CA ARG A 82 9.39 5.66 3.08
C ARG A 82 7.91 5.61 2.77
N LEU A 83 7.08 5.54 3.80
CA LEU A 83 5.65 5.79 3.72
C LEU A 83 5.42 7.29 3.45
N ILE A 84 4.73 7.61 2.34
CA ILE A 84 4.52 9.00 1.90
C ILE A 84 3.06 9.44 1.97
N ALA A 85 2.11 8.51 1.85
CA ALA A 85 0.69 8.79 1.99
C ALA A 85 -0.06 7.56 2.49
N GLU A 86 -1.21 7.79 3.13
CA GLU A 86 -2.12 6.75 3.59
C GLU A 86 -3.55 7.14 3.26
N ALA A 87 -4.36 6.14 2.91
CA ALA A 87 -5.80 6.26 2.83
C ALA A 87 -6.46 5.10 3.55
N SER A 88 -7.64 5.32 4.08
CA SER A 88 -8.43 4.28 4.72
C SER A 88 -9.91 4.44 4.43
N ILE A 89 -10.61 3.30 4.43
CA ILE A 89 -12.06 3.25 4.55
C ILE A 89 -12.38 2.44 5.80
N GLN A 90 -13.23 2.99 6.65
CA GLN A 90 -13.60 2.36 7.92
C GLN A 90 -15.09 2.55 8.19
N PHE A 91 -15.69 1.61 8.91
CA PHE A 91 -17.04 1.79 9.42
C PHE A 91 -17.11 3.00 10.35
N THR A 92 -18.25 3.67 10.37
CA THR A 92 -18.58 4.67 11.38
C THR A 92 -18.64 4.02 12.76
N ASP A 93 -18.69 4.83 13.82
CA ASP A 93 -18.78 4.33 15.20
C ASP A 93 -20.00 3.43 15.44
N ASP A 94 -21.05 3.59 14.63
CA ASP A 94 -22.20 2.67 14.61
C ASP A 94 -21.97 1.55 13.58
N VAL A 95 -21.29 0.50 13.99
CA VAL A 95 -21.03 -0.71 13.18
C VAL A 95 -22.28 -1.42 12.68
N ASN A 96 -23.45 -1.09 13.21
CA ASN A 96 -24.71 -1.67 12.75
C ASN A 96 -25.37 -0.86 11.62
N SER A 97 -24.85 0.35 11.35
CA SER A 97 -25.41 1.20 10.27
C SER A 97 -24.99 0.72 8.88
N GLY A 98 -23.90 -0.01 8.77
CA GLY A 98 -23.32 -0.38 7.47
C GLY A 98 -22.65 0.77 6.73
N GLU A 99 -22.53 1.93 7.34
CA GLU A 99 -21.94 3.10 6.72
C GLU A 99 -20.43 3.11 6.88
N LEU A 100 -19.73 3.57 5.84
CA LEU A 100 -18.29 3.75 5.78
C LEU A 100 -17.93 5.21 5.69
N ILE A 101 -16.74 5.55 6.18
CA ILE A 101 -16.13 6.85 5.97
C ILE A 101 -14.74 6.69 5.37
N ALA A 102 -14.48 7.41 4.28
CA ALA A 102 -13.18 7.43 3.62
C ALA A 102 -12.31 8.58 4.11
N LYS A 103 -11.02 8.30 4.33
CA LYS A 103 -10.03 9.29 4.77
C LYS A 103 -8.75 9.13 3.98
N ALA A 104 -8.05 10.23 3.69
CA ALA A 104 -6.74 10.19 3.05
C ALA A 104 -5.88 11.40 3.43
N GLY A 105 -4.56 11.22 3.34
CA GLY A 105 -3.62 12.31 3.53
C GLY A 105 -2.15 11.89 3.42
N PRO A 106 -1.26 12.88 3.21
CA PRO A 106 0.17 12.64 3.20
C PRO A 106 0.69 12.31 4.59
N VAL A 107 1.79 11.54 4.65
CA VAL A 107 2.50 11.25 5.90
C VAL A 107 3.61 12.28 6.08
N GLN A 108 3.58 12.98 7.20
CA GLN A 108 4.59 13.95 7.58
C GLN A 108 5.13 13.63 8.98
N ASN A 109 6.44 13.43 9.09
CA ASN A 109 7.09 13.03 10.34
C ASN A 109 6.49 11.76 10.97
N GLY A 110 6.13 10.77 10.13
CA GLY A 110 5.54 9.50 10.59
C GLY A 110 4.06 9.58 11.02
N VAL A 111 3.39 10.71 10.78
CA VAL A 111 1.98 10.90 11.11
C VAL A 111 1.18 11.21 9.86
N VAL A 112 0.07 10.51 9.66
CA VAL A 112 -0.88 10.82 8.60
C VAL A 112 -1.55 12.16 8.90
N ARG A 113 -1.40 13.11 7.98
CA ARG A 113 -2.09 14.40 8.03
C ARG A 113 -3.29 14.35 7.11
N LEU A 114 -4.45 14.10 7.68
CA LEU A 114 -5.68 14.02 6.89
C LEU A 114 -5.92 15.32 6.11
N THR A 115 -5.97 15.20 4.80
CA THR A 115 -6.37 16.27 3.88
C THR A 115 -7.78 16.05 3.33
N TYR A 116 -8.30 14.84 3.50
CA TYR A 116 -9.63 14.45 3.07
C TYR A 116 -10.31 13.60 4.14
N THR A 117 -11.58 13.91 4.39
CA THR A 117 -12.54 13.06 5.12
C THR A 117 -13.84 13.12 4.33
N GLY A 118 -14.23 11.97 3.76
CA GLY A 118 -15.48 11.83 3.01
C GLY A 118 -16.69 11.83 3.94
N GLU A 119 -17.86 12.06 3.36
CA GLU A 119 -19.13 11.86 4.04
C GLU A 119 -19.40 10.33 4.15
N PRO A 120 -20.05 9.87 5.21
CA PRO A 120 -20.45 8.48 5.32
C PRO A 120 -21.29 8.01 4.15
N PHE A 121 -21.09 6.78 3.72
CA PHE A 121 -21.85 6.14 2.65
C PHE A 121 -22.11 4.67 2.98
N ASP A 122 -23.18 4.12 2.41
CA ASP A 122 -23.51 2.72 2.56
C ASP A 122 -22.46 1.85 1.85
N TYR A 123 -21.91 0.85 2.53
CA TYR A 123 -20.90 -0.04 1.96
C TYR A 123 -21.41 -0.88 0.78
N GLU A 124 -22.74 -1.06 0.64
CA GLU A 124 -23.38 -1.74 -0.49
C GLU A 124 -23.62 -0.82 -1.69
N ASP A 125 -23.39 0.52 -1.54
CA ASP A 125 -23.48 1.48 -2.63
C ASP A 125 -22.22 1.39 -3.53
N GLU A 126 -22.22 0.41 -4.43
CA GLU A 126 -21.11 0.15 -5.35
C GLU A 126 -20.68 1.39 -6.18
N PRO A 127 -21.59 2.22 -6.76
CA PRO A 127 -21.19 3.43 -7.45
C PRO A 127 -20.47 4.43 -6.54
N ARG A 128 -20.91 4.58 -5.31
CA ARG A 128 -20.28 5.46 -4.32
C ARG A 128 -18.93 4.92 -3.89
N TRP A 129 -18.83 3.61 -3.67
CA TRP A 129 -17.58 2.94 -3.36
C TRP A 129 -16.52 3.22 -4.43
N GLN A 130 -16.86 3.02 -5.71
CA GLN A 130 -15.93 3.26 -6.83
C GLN A 130 -15.48 4.71 -6.92
N LEU A 131 -16.40 5.66 -6.68
CA LEU A 131 -16.09 7.09 -6.66
C LEU A 131 -15.11 7.43 -5.53
N GLU A 132 -15.38 6.97 -4.32
CA GLU A 132 -14.49 7.22 -3.17
C GLU A 132 -13.14 6.55 -3.35
N TYR A 133 -13.10 5.31 -3.85
CA TYR A 133 -11.85 4.63 -4.15
C TYR A 133 -11.00 5.40 -5.17
N ALA A 134 -11.59 5.84 -6.27
CA ALA A 134 -10.89 6.63 -7.29
C ALA A 134 -10.31 7.92 -6.69
N LYS A 135 -11.09 8.60 -5.86
CA LYS A 135 -10.66 9.82 -5.17
C LYS A 135 -9.52 9.56 -4.17
N LEU A 136 -9.58 8.45 -3.41
CA LEU A 136 -8.50 8.09 -2.50
C LEU A 136 -7.20 7.80 -3.27
N MET A 137 -7.28 7.11 -4.41
CA MET A 137 -6.11 6.85 -5.27
C MET A 137 -5.54 8.14 -5.84
N GLU A 138 -6.39 9.07 -6.30
CA GLU A 138 -5.94 10.39 -6.76
C GLU A 138 -5.18 11.15 -5.67
N LEU A 139 -5.69 11.13 -4.44
CA LEU A 139 -5.05 11.80 -3.30
C LEU A 139 -3.76 11.10 -2.85
N LEU A 140 -3.72 9.76 -2.86
CA LEU A 140 -2.52 8.99 -2.52
C LEU A 140 -1.36 9.30 -3.46
N PHE A 141 -1.63 9.35 -4.77
CA PHE A 141 -0.63 9.64 -5.80
C PHE A 141 -0.42 11.15 -6.04
N ASP A 142 -1.09 12.02 -5.28
CA ASP A 142 -1.03 13.49 -5.42
C ASP A 142 -1.30 13.94 -6.86
N GLY A 143 -2.28 13.30 -7.52
CA GLY A 143 -2.65 13.53 -8.91
C GLY A 143 -1.59 13.08 -9.94
N ALA A 144 -0.49 12.45 -9.50
CA ALA A 144 0.50 11.90 -10.41
C ALA A 144 -0.02 10.62 -11.08
N ASP A 145 0.29 10.44 -12.37
CA ASP A 145 0.10 9.15 -13.04
C ASP A 145 1.19 8.16 -12.57
N PRO A 146 0.85 7.13 -11.80
CA PRO A 146 1.85 6.16 -11.31
C PRO A 146 2.42 5.28 -12.44
N GLY A 147 1.74 5.22 -13.59
CA GLY A 147 2.08 4.31 -14.67
C GLY A 147 1.56 2.89 -14.44
N GLU A 148 2.06 1.93 -15.23
CA GLU A 148 1.68 0.53 -15.12
C GLU A 148 2.26 -0.11 -13.86
N SER A 149 1.43 -0.85 -13.13
CA SER A 149 1.87 -1.62 -11.96
C SER A 149 2.36 -3.00 -12.36
N VAL A 150 3.29 -3.53 -11.55
CA VAL A 150 3.78 -4.91 -11.63
C VAL A 150 3.48 -5.60 -10.30
N GLU A 151 2.88 -6.77 -10.35
CA GLU A 151 2.68 -7.61 -9.18
C GLU A 151 3.92 -8.48 -8.90
N LEU A 152 4.10 -8.90 -7.65
CA LEU A 152 5.12 -9.89 -7.32
C LEU A 152 4.80 -11.20 -8.05
N GLY A 153 5.60 -11.54 -9.04
CA GLY A 153 5.48 -12.81 -9.75
C GLY A 153 5.89 -13.97 -8.83
N MET A 154 4.95 -14.86 -8.51
CA MET A 154 5.30 -16.15 -7.93
C MET A 154 5.87 -17.02 -9.05
N THR A 155 7.18 -17.23 -9.06
CA THR A 155 7.77 -18.35 -9.81
C THR A 155 7.36 -19.64 -9.09
N LYS A 156 6.53 -20.45 -9.77
CA LYS A 156 6.19 -21.80 -9.32
C LYS A 156 7.38 -22.73 -9.47
#